data_939a8cb0c6caabfe1ee7d6f7bae450c2
#
_entry.id   939a8cb0c6caabfe1ee7d6f7bae450c2
#
_cell.length_a   1.000
_cell.length_b   1.000
_cell.length_c   1.000
_cell.angle_alpha   90.00
_cell.angle_beta   90.00
_cell.angle_gamma   90.00
#
_symmetry.space_group_name_H-M   'P 1'
#
loop_
_entity.id
_entity.type
_entity.pdbx_description
1 polymer ?
#
loop_
_entity_poly.entity_id
_entity_poly.type
_entity_poly.pdbx_seq_one_letter_code
_entity_poly.pdbx_strand_id
1 'polypeptide(L)'
;VDIAKDFSSEYLLVRRHLYAIGISLIFSFFVIQISIPTFYVSATLREAVAKPAPVMGYAAALFGVAGGKGSGAGDDFNSNMTSYLLAVRMWDQGWGSKVFGSGDLNDEYFNSIKKYHSLSDRLGAFILGYDLLEYYSANDLQDYIKGQIRFTQRANVEHITVSTITRSPEFAIDFMNKLLTETDRHSKERLILKSNEIISSTYKQLAISKNSSISSALADTINSEYYKIANLENDMPYLLYVVDPANSSEHPITPNLSAKSFTMTIFASSTGAG
;
A
#
# COMPACT_ATOMS: atom_id res chain seq x y z
N VAL A 1 -0.15 64.22 -37.22
CA VAL A 1 -1.00 63.10 -37.80
C VAL A 1 -0.58 61.76 -37.27
N ASP A 2 0.61 61.63 -36.59
CA ASP A 2 1.11 60.31 -36.12
C ASP A 2 0.65 59.91 -34.71
N ILE A 3 0.23 60.86 -33.86
CA ILE A 3 -0.15 60.60 -32.47
C ILE A 3 -1.43 59.73 -32.36
N ALA A 4 -2.38 59.85 -33.31
CA ALA A 4 -3.62 59.06 -33.29
C ALA A 4 -3.41 57.61 -33.70
N LYS A 5 -2.36 57.27 -34.45
CA LYS A 5 -2.01 55.91 -34.79
C LYS A 5 -1.37 55.15 -33.65
N ASP A 6 -0.53 55.79 -32.85
CA ASP A 6 0.13 55.20 -31.68
C ASP A 6 -0.90 54.83 -30.61
N PHE A 7 -1.88 55.69 -30.31
CA PHE A 7 -2.94 55.38 -29.35
C PHE A 7 -3.80 54.21 -29.77
N SER A 8 -4.03 54.02 -31.07
CA SER A 8 -4.83 52.85 -31.55
C SER A 8 -4.11 51.53 -31.43
N SER A 9 -2.76 51.54 -31.59
CA SER A 9 -1.96 50.31 -31.46
C SER A 9 -1.83 49.86 -30.01
N GLU A 10 -1.59 50.78 -29.06
CA GLU A 10 -1.53 50.46 -27.64
C GLU A 10 -2.88 49.97 -27.11
N TYR A 11 -4.01 50.56 -27.52
CA TYR A 11 -5.35 50.13 -27.14
C TYR A 11 -5.65 48.71 -27.64
N LEU A 12 -5.24 48.37 -28.85
CA LEU A 12 -5.40 47.03 -29.41
C LEU A 12 -4.53 45.98 -28.65
N LEU A 13 -3.35 46.37 -28.22
CA LEU A 13 -2.42 45.52 -27.45
C LEU A 13 -2.96 45.23 -26.05
N VAL A 14 -3.43 46.27 -25.33
CA VAL A 14 -4.08 46.12 -24.03
C VAL A 14 -5.33 45.21 -24.13
N ARG A 15 -6.18 45.43 -25.14
CA ARG A 15 -7.37 44.61 -25.39
C ARG A 15 -7.02 43.13 -25.64
N ARG A 16 -5.97 42.85 -26.41
CA ARG A 16 -5.50 41.46 -26.65
C ARG A 16 -5.05 40.81 -25.36
N HIS A 17 -4.31 41.50 -24.50
CA HIS A 17 -3.88 40.97 -23.20
C HIS A 17 -5.07 40.72 -22.27
N LEU A 18 -6.06 41.59 -22.21
CA LEU A 18 -7.29 41.37 -21.44
C LEU A 18 -8.08 40.16 -21.91
N TYR A 19 -8.16 39.90 -23.22
CA TYR A 19 -8.81 38.71 -23.76
C TYR A 19 -8.00 37.46 -23.40
N ALA A 20 -6.69 37.47 -23.50
CA ALA A 20 -5.83 36.34 -23.14
C ALA A 20 -5.95 35.99 -21.65
N ILE A 21 -5.96 36.96 -20.76
CA ILE A 21 -6.20 36.78 -19.33
C ILE A 21 -7.60 36.21 -19.08
N GLY A 22 -8.63 36.73 -19.72
CA GLY A 22 -10.01 36.24 -19.60
C GLY A 22 -10.15 34.77 -20.04
N ILE A 23 -9.58 34.40 -21.18
CA ILE A 23 -9.57 33.03 -21.68
C ILE A 23 -8.80 32.11 -20.73
N SER A 24 -7.64 32.55 -20.22
CA SER A 24 -6.83 31.78 -19.27
C SER A 24 -7.59 31.52 -17.96
N LEU A 25 -8.29 32.50 -17.43
CA LEU A 25 -9.15 32.36 -16.24
C LEU A 25 -10.28 31.36 -16.45
N ILE A 26 -10.98 31.48 -17.59
CA ILE A 26 -12.07 30.54 -17.95
C ILE A 26 -11.53 29.13 -18.08
N PHE A 27 -10.39 28.95 -18.77
CA PHE A 27 -9.77 27.63 -18.93
C PHE A 27 -9.33 27.06 -17.57
N SER A 28 -8.70 27.87 -16.71
CA SER A 28 -8.32 27.46 -15.36
C SER A 28 -9.52 27.03 -14.53
N PHE A 29 -10.63 27.76 -14.62
CA PHE A 29 -11.88 27.40 -13.94
C PHE A 29 -12.41 26.05 -14.44
N PHE A 30 -12.42 25.81 -15.75
CA PHE A 30 -12.81 24.53 -16.34
C PHE A 30 -11.91 23.37 -15.88
N VAL A 31 -10.59 23.56 -15.86
CA VAL A 31 -9.66 22.52 -15.40
C VAL A 31 -9.87 22.18 -13.94
N ILE A 32 -10.20 23.17 -13.09
CA ILE A 32 -10.51 22.94 -11.68
C ILE A 32 -11.81 22.13 -11.53
N GLN A 33 -12.86 22.50 -12.27
CA GLN A 33 -14.16 21.81 -12.21
C GLN A 33 -14.09 20.35 -12.69
N ILE A 34 -13.19 20.02 -13.64
CA ILE A 34 -13.02 18.66 -14.16
C ILE A 34 -12.11 17.83 -13.26
N SER A 35 -11.32 18.46 -12.38
CA SER A 35 -10.40 17.74 -11.50
C SER A 35 -11.17 17.01 -10.41
N ILE A 36 -11.17 15.69 -10.45
CA ILE A 36 -11.80 14.85 -9.42
C ILE A 36 -11.01 14.98 -8.12
N PRO A 37 -11.67 15.30 -6.99
CA PRO A 37 -10.98 15.41 -5.71
C PRO A 37 -10.38 14.07 -5.29
N THR A 38 -9.16 14.10 -4.75
CA THR A 38 -8.51 12.95 -4.14
C THR A 38 -8.18 13.25 -2.69
N PHE A 39 -8.26 12.24 -1.85
CA PHE A 39 -8.05 12.30 -0.41
C PHE A 39 -6.85 11.46 -0.01
N TYR A 40 -6.16 11.90 1.01
CA TYR A 40 -5.08 11.14 1.64
C TYR A 40 -5.67 10.34 2.80
N VAL A 41 -5.54 9.03 2.76
CA VAL A 41 -5.94 8.12 3.84
C VAL A 41 -4.69 7.53 4.44
N SER A 42 -4.56 7.55 5.76
CA SER A 42 -3.43 6.98 6.46
C SER A 42 -3.81 6.33 7.78
N ALA A 43 -3.04 5.32 8.15
CA ALA A 43 -3.07 4.69 9.46
C ALA A 43 -1.67 4.74 10.07
N THR A 44 -1.57 4.95 11.36
CA THR A 44 -0.31 4.95 12.10
C THR A 44 -0.19 3.66 12.91
N LEU A 45 0.91 2.97 12.69
CA LEU A 45 1.24 1.71 13.34
C LEU A 45 2.48 1.91 14.21
N ARG A 46 2.62 1.07 15.23
CA ARG A 46 3.82 0.99 16.07
C ARG A 46 4.22 -0.47 16.21
N GLU A 47 5.52 -0.73 16.29
CA GLU A 47 6.00 -2.08 16.58
C GLU A 47 5.44 -2.57 17.94
N ALA A 48 4.91 -3.79 17.95
CA ALA A 48 4.48 -4.42 19.18
C ALA A 48 5.71 -4.61 20.07
N VAL A 49 5.70 -3.98 21.22
CA VAL A 49 6.80 -4.03 22.18
C VAL A 49 6.90 -5.47 22.71
N ALA A 50 8.11 -5.99 22.60
CA ALA A 50 8.58 -7.30 23.04
C ALA A 50 8.54 -8.40 21.96
N LYS A 51 9.51 -8.33 21.05
CA LYS A 51 10.15 -9.60 20.70
C LYS A 51 10.69 -10.18 22.02
N PRO A 52 10.19 -11.33 22.51
CA PRO A 52 10.91 -12.01 23.58
C PRO A 52 12.34 -12.15 23.08
N ALA A 53 13.31 -11.68 23.87
CA ALA A 53 14.70 -11.83 23.52
C ALA A 53 14.89 -13.28 23.11
N PRO A 54 15.48 -13.57 21.92
CA PRO A 54 15.72 -14.94 21.55
C PRO A 54 16.51 -15.52 22.71
N VAL A 55 15.94 -16.51 23.39
CA VAL A 55 16.73 -17.35 24.29
C VAL A 55 17.70 -18.02 23.34
N MET A 56 18.85 -17.40 23.16
CA MET A 56 19.96 -17.96 22.37
C MET A 56 20.51 -19.14 23.14
N GLY A 57 19.73 -20.22 23.13
CA GLY A 57 20.23 -21.51 23.54
C GLY A 57 21.24 -22.02 22.48
N TYR A 58 22.17 -22.82 22.91
CA TYR A 58 23.18 -23.50 22.10
C TYR A 58 22.62 -24.16 20.82
N ALA A 59 21.35 -24.55 20.85
CA ALA A 59 20.59 -25.09 19.72
C ALA A 59 20.40 -24.10 18.57
N ALA A 60 20.16 -22.82 18.82
CA ALA A 60 19.97 -21.82 17.76
C ALA A 60 21.27 -21.61 16.95
N ALA A 61 22.40 -21.73 17.60
CA ALA A 61 23.72 -21.67 16.95
C ALA A 61 24.01 -22.92 16.08
N LEU A 62 23.55 -24.11 16.50
CA LEU A 62 23.71 -25.37 15.76
C LEU A 62 22.87 -25.43 14.47
N PHE A 63 21.73 -24.75 14.44
CA PHE A 63 20.81 -24.76 13.27
C PHE A 63 21.03 -23.61 12.29
N GLY A 64 22.11 -22.82 12.45
CA GLY A 64 22.41 -21.70 11.54
C GLY A 64 21.35 -20.56 11.61
N VAL A 65 20.48 -20.58 12.63
CA VAL A 65 19.49 -19.50 12.88
C VAL A 65 20.16 -18.31 13.58
N ALA A 66 21.47 -18.45 13.90
CA ALA A 66 22.25 -17.38 14.49
C ALA A 66 22.50 -16.27 13.46
N GLY A 67 21.78 -15.18 13.62
CA GLY A 67 22.22 -13.88 13.13
C GLY A 67 21.90 -13.52 11.69
N GLY A 68 20.80 -13.96 11.13
CA GLY A 68 20.18 -13.14 10.08
C GLY A 68 19.94 -11.75 10.69
N LYS A 69 20.48 -10.68 10.08
CA LYS A 69 20.04 -9.31 10.36
C LYS A 69 18.51 -9.36 10.21
N GLY A 70 17.81 -9.43 11.35
CA GLY A 70 16.36 -9.54 11.34
C GLY A 70 15.86 -8.33 10.56
N SER A 71 15.16 -8.56 9.46
CA SER A 71 14.30 -7.56 8.89
C SER A 71 13.50 -6.99 10.06
N GLY A 72 13.37 -5.68 10.16
CA GLY A 72 12.56 -5.07 11.21
C GLY A 72 11.14 -5.60 11.15
N ALA A 73 10.40 -5.57 12.25
CA ALA A 73 8.99 -5.99 12.25
C ALA A 73 8.19 -5.30 11.15
N GLY A 74 8.56 -4.06 10.81
CA GLY A 74 7.99 -3.31 9.71
C GLY A 74 8.24 -3.92 8.33
N ASP A 75 9.45 -4.41 8.06
CA ASP A 75 9.79 -5.05 6.79
C ASP A 75 9.06 -6.39 6.63
N ASP A 76 8.99 -7.17 7.71
CA ASP A 76 8.24 -8.43 7.71
C ASP A 76 6.75 -8.17 7.49
N PHE A 77 6.19 -7.14 8.13
CA PHE A 77 4.81 -6.73 7.95
C PHE A 77 4.53 -6.29 6.51
N ASN A 78 5.37 -5.41 5.96
CA ASN A 78 5.24 -4.95 4.58
C ASN A 78 5.34 -6.11 3.57
N SER A 79 6.27 -7.02 3.77
CA SER A 79 6.41 -8.22 2.94
C SER A 79 5.16 -9.10 2.98
N ASN A 80 4.57 -9.30 4.18
CA ASN A 80 3.34 -10.07 4.33
C ASN A 80 2.14 -9.34 3.73
N MET A 81 2.04 -8.01 3.90
CA MET A 81 0.97 -7.17 3.36
C MET A 81 0.93 -7.20 1.83
N THR A 82 2.09 -7.28 1.18
CA THR A 82 2.21 -7.35 -0.27
C THR A 82 2.31 -8.77 -0.83
N SER A 83 2.09 -9.79 0.00
CA SER A 83 2.19 -11.19 -0.42
C SER A 83 1.00 -11.62 -1.29
N TYR A 84 1.27 -12.54 -2.22
CA TYR A 84 0.23 -13.14 -3.05
C TYR A 84 -0.82 -13.90 -2.24
N LEU A 85 -0.39 -14.62 -1.20
CA LEU A 85 -1.31 -15.40 -0.36
C LEU A 85 -2.30 -14.51 0.40
N LEU A 86 -1.87 -13.32 0.84
CA LEU A 86 -2.79 -12.34 1.43
C LEU A 86 -3.76 -11.81 0.38
N ALA A 87 -3.29 -11.53 -0.83
CA ALA A 87 -4.15 -11.07 -1.92
C ALA A 87 -5.20 -12.12 -2.29
N VAL A 88 -4.85 -13.42 -2.34
CA VAL A 88 -5.80 -14.52 -2.55
C VAL A 88 -6.85 -14.53 -1.45
N ARG A 89 -6.44 -14.47 -0.18
CA ARG A 89 -7.37 -14.45 0.96
C ARG A 89 -8.35 -13.28 0.91
N MET A 90 -7.85 -12.08 0.62
CA MET A 90 -8.71 -10.90 0.46
C MET A 90 -9.63 -11.02 -0.76
N TRP A 91 -9.14 -11.64 -1.83
CA TRP A 91 -9.93 -11.93 -3.02
C TRP A 91 -11.11 -12.84 -2.68
N ASP A 92 -10.85 -13.95 -1.98
CA ASP A 92 -11.87 -14.91 -1.55
C ASP A 92 -12.92 -14.30 -0.58
N GLN A 93 -12.53 -13.25 0.14
CA GLN A 93 -13.43 -12.45 0.98
C GLN A 93 -14.21 -11.37 0.21
N GLY A 94 -14.08 -11.32 -1.11
CA GLY A 94 -14.81 -10.40 -1.97
C GLY A 94 -14.20 -9.01 -2.13
N TRP A 95 -13.00 -8.77 -1.65
CA TRP A 95 -12.37 -7.46 -1.81
C TRP A 95 -11.94 -7.17 -3.24
N GLY A 96 -11.69 -8.21 -4.05
CA GLY A 96 -11.43 -8.04 -5.48
C GLY A 96 -12.58 -7.34 -6.21
N SER A 97 -13.82 -7.76 -5.94
CA SER A 97 -15.01 -7.13 -6.53
C SER A 97 -15.21 -5.70 -6.07
N LYS A 98 -14.94 -5.39 -4.79
CA LYS A 98 -15.04 -4.04 -4.26
C LYS A 98 -13.99 -3.09 -4.84
N VAL A 99 -12.79 -3.60 -5.15
CA VAL A 99 -11.69 -2.81 -5.73
C VAL A 99 -11.89 -2.56 -7.23
N PHE A 100 -12.29 -3.59 -7.99
CA PHE A 100 -12.35 -3.55 -9.44
C PHE A 100 -13.77 -3.46 -10.00
N GLY A 101 -14.78 -3.74 -9.18
CA GLY A 101 -16.18 -3.66 -9.57
C GLY A 101 -16.74 -2.25 -9.46
N SER A 102 -17.73 -1.97 -10.26
CA SER A 102 -18.49 -0.72 -10.19
C SER A 102 -19.64 -0.80 -9.17
N GLY A 103 -19.34 -1.00 -7.90
CA GLY A 103 -20.25 -0.72 -6.77
C GLY A 103 -21.60 -1.45 -6.63
N ASP A 104 -22.12 -2.08 -7.68
CA ASP A 104 -23.44 -2.72 -7.71
C ASP A 104 -23.35 -4.22 -8.08
N LEU A 105 -22.68 -5.02 -7.29
CA LEU A 105 -22.52 -6.44 -7.57
C LEU A 105 -23.27 -7.30 -6.56
N ASN A 106 -24.33 -7.93 -7.04
CA ASN A 106 -24.91 -9.12 -6.42
C ASN A 106 -23.87 -10.24 -6.35
N ASP A 107 -23.79 -10.93 -5.23
CA ASP A 107 -22.76 -11.91 -4.86
C ASP A 107 -22.47 -13.06 -5.86
N GLU A 108 -23.28 -13.23 -6.87
CA GLU A 108 -23.21 -14.34 -7.83
C GLU A 108 -22.18 -14.15 -8.97
N TYR A 109 -21.59 -12.96 -9.12
CA TYR A 109 -20.66 -12.59 -10.21
C TYR A 109 -19.20 -12.47 -9.80
N PHE A 110 -18.80 -12.98 -8.66
CA PHE A 110 -17.47 -12.78 -8.04
C PHE A 110 -16.27 -13.15 -8.92
N ASN A 111 -16.41 -14.07 -9.86
CA ASN A 111 -15.31 -14.62 -10.66
C ASN A 111 -15.23 -14.06 -12.09
N SER A 112 -16.00 -13.02 -12.41
CA SER A 112 -16.12 -12.57 -13.81
C SER A 112 -16.03 -11.06 -14.02
N ILE A 113 -15.30 -10.33 -13.17
CA ILE A 113 -15.10 -8.90 -13.39
C ILE A 113 -14.17 -8.72 -14.58
N LYS A 114 -14.76 -8.28 -15.69
CA LYS A 114 -14.05 -8.14 -16.97
C LYS A 114 -13.01 -7.02 -16.91
N LYS A 115 -11.79 -7.34 -17.28
CA LYS A 115 -10.68 -6.39 -17.32
C LYS A 115 -10.76 -5.53 -18.58
N TYR A 116 -10.74 -4.21 -18.43
CA TYR A 116 -10.66 -3.30 -19.55
C TYR A 116 -9.20 -3.06 -19.91
N HIS A 117 -8.81 -3.52 -21.10
CA HIS A 117 -7.47 -3.30 -21.66
C HIS A 117 -7.42 -2.01 -22.46
N SER A 118 -6.39 -1.21 -22.23
CA SER A 118 -6.11 -0.03 -23.04
C SER A 118 -5.71 -0.41 -24.46
N LEU A 119 -5.77 0.53 -25.39
CA LEU A 119 -5.27 0.30 -26.76
C LEU A 119 -3.79 -0.07 -26.79
N SER A 120 -2.99 0.50 -25.88
CA SER A 120 -1.57 0.16 -25.73
C SER A 120 -1.37 -1.28 -25.28
N ASP A 121 -2.19 -1.79 -24.36
CA ASP A 121 -2.11 -3.18 -23.88
C ASP A 121 -2.44 -4.16 -25.01
N ARG A 122 -3.49 -3.86 -25.80
CA ARG A 122 -3.89 -4.67 -26.95
C ARG A 122 -2.82 -4.70 -28.03
N LEU A 123 -2.19 -3.57 -28.33
CA LEU A 123 -1.08 -3.48 -29.28
C LEU A 123 0.15 -4.23 -28.76
N GLY A 124 0.47 -4.07 -27.47
CA GLY A 124 1.57 -4.80 -26.84
C GLY A 124 1.38 -6.31 -26.90
N ALA A 125 0.19 -6.79 -26.55
CA ALA A 125 -0.17 -8.21 -26.62
C ALA A 125 -0.06 -8.75 -28.05
N PHE A 126 -0.55 -8.01 -29.03
CA PHE A 126 -0.47 -8.38 -30.45
C PHE A 126 0.99 -8.46 -30.94
N ILE A 127 1.83 -7.48 -30.57
CA ILE A 127 3.24 -7.44 -30.99
C ILE A 127 4.07 -8.54 -30.32
N LEU A 128 3.82 -8.80 -29.03
CA LEU A 128 4.59 -9.74 -28.22
C LEU A 128 4.02 -11.17 -28.21
N GLY A 129 2.84 -11.38 -28.82
CA GLY A 129 2.23 -12.69 -29.00
C GLY A 129 1.74 -13.36 -27.73
N TYR A 130 1.28 -12.59 -26.73
CA TYR A 130 0.66 -13.13 -25.52
C TYR A 130 -0.84 -12.82 -25.44
N ASP A 131 -1.60 -13.68 -24.78
CA ASP A 131 -3.02 -13.48 -24.56
C ASP A 131 -3.28 -12.51 -23.40
N LEU A 132 -4.21 -11.59 -23.61
CA LEU A 132 -4.68 -10.70 -22.55
C LEU A 132 -5.64 -11.45 -21.61
N LEU A 133 -5.38 -11.36 -20.32
CA LEU A 133 -6.29 -11.89 -19.31
C LEU A 133 -7.60 -11.10 -19.31
N GLU A 134 -8.70 -11.76 -19.58
CA GLU A 134 -10.03 -11.12 -19.71
C GLU A 134 -10.61 -10.67 -18.35
N TYR A 135 -10.18 -11.31 -17.26
CA TYR A 135 -10.76 -11.13 -15.94
C TYR A 135 -9.70 -10.72 -14.92
N TYR A 136 -10.13 -9.93 -13.94
CA TYR A 136 -9.31 -9.62 -12.78
C TYR A 136 -9.10 -10.86 -11.92
N SER A 137 -7.98 -10.90 -11.23
CA SER A 137 -7.55 -12.02 -10.38
C SER A 137 -6.92 -11.52 -9.08
N ALA A 138 -6.58 -12.45 -8.19
CA ALA A 138 -5.83 -12.13 -6.97
C ALA A 138 -4.45 -11.51 -7.25
N ASN A 139 -3.83 -11.78 -8.40
CA ASN A 139 -2.60 -11.11 -8.81
C ASN A 139 -2.82 -9.61 -9.05
N ASP A 140 -3.93 -9.25 -9.71
CA ASP A 140 -4.27 -7.85 -9.94
C ASP A 140 -4.53 -7.12 -8.61
N LEU A 141 -5.16 -7.80 -7.63
CA LEU A 141 -5.34 -7.26 -6.28
C LEU A 141 -3.99 -7.09 -5.55
N GLN A 142 -3.06 -8.03 -5.72
CA GLN A 142 -1.71 -7.88 -5.19
C GLN A 142 -1.00 -6.66 -5.79
N ASP A 143 -1.09 -6.49 -7.10
CA ASP A 143 -0.49 -5.35 -7.80
C ASP A 143 -1.16 -4.03 -7.40
N TYR A 144 -2.47 -4.04 -7.18
CA TYR A 144 -3.19 -2.89 -6.61
C TYR A 144 -2.65 -2.53 -5.22
N ILE A 145 -2.50 -3.50 -4.32
CA ILE A 145 -1.94 -3.28 -2.98
C ILE A 145 -0.53 -2.69 -3.09
N LYS A 146 0.35 -3.29 -3.90
CA LYS A 146 1.74 -2.81 -4.10
C LYS A 146 1.81 -1.40 -4.69
N GLY A 147 0.90 -1.08 -5.59
CA GLY A 147 0.91 0.19 -6.33
C GLY A 147 0.24 1.34 -5.59
N GLN A 148 -0.82 1.06 -4.84
CA GLN A 148 -1.64 2.09 -4.21
C GLN A 148 -1.32 2.31 -2.72
N ILE A 149 -0.87 1.27 -2.03
CA ILE A 149 -0.56 1.35 -0.61
C ILE A 149 0.92 1.69 -0.43
N ARG A 150 1.19 2.75 0.30
CA ARG A 150 2.54 3.18 0.64
C ARG A 150 2.82 2.86 2.09
N PHE A 151 3.90 2.13 2.31
CA PHE A 151 4.44 1.83 3.62
C PHE A 151 5.66 2.71 3.86
N THR A 152 5.63 3.53 4.90
CA THR A 152 6.70 4.48 5.21
C THR A 152 7.15 4.30 6.65
N GLN A 153 8.40 3.89 6.82
CA GLN A 153 9.07 3.85 8.11
C GLN A 153 10.18 4.90 8.10
N ARG A 154 10.12 5.86 9.00
CA ARG A 154 11.17 6.88 9.14
C ARG A 154 12.24 6.35 10.08
N ALA A 155 13.51 6.51 9.69
CA ALA A 155 14.63 6.26 10.58
C ALA A 155 14.47 7.09 11.86
N ASN A 156 14.68 6.47 13.02
CA ASN A 156 14.54 7.08 14.35
C ASN A 156 13.11 7.42 14.82
N VAL A 157 12.07 6.94 14.13
CA VAL A 157 10.68 7.06 14.59
C VAL A 157 10.11 5.67 14.78
N GLU A 158 9.57 5.38 15.96
CA GLU A 158 8.94 4.08 16.26
C GLU A 158 7.62 3.88 15.51
N HIS A 159 7.15 4.92 14.81
CA HIS A 159 5.88 4.88 14.10
C HIS A 159 6.10 4.56 12.60
N ILE A 160 5.24 3.70 12.12
CA ILE A 160 5.14 3.30 10.74
C ILE A 160 3.83 3.86 10.20
N THR A 161 3.88 4.48 9.03
CA THR A 161 2.68 5.01 8.39
C THR A 161 2.35 4.17 7.15
N VAL A 162 1.12 3.66 7.11
CA VAL A 162 0.54 3.05 5.91
C VAL A 162 -0.43 4.04 5.32
N SER A 163 -0.31 4.34 4.04
CA SER A 163 -1.11 5.41 3.42
C SER A 163 -1.48 5.09 1.97
N THR A 164 -2.55 5.72 1.52
CA THR A 164 -3.03 5.68 0.13
C THR A 164 -3.65 6.99 -0.28
N ILE A 165 -3.71 7.23 -1.60
CA ILE A 165 -4.40 8.37 -2.20
C ILE A 165 -5.61 7.83 -2.97
N THR A 166 -6.80 8.31 -2.66
CA THR A 166 -8.04 7.76 -3.17
C THR A 166 -9.05 8.84 -3.53
N ARG A 167 -10.03 8.48 -4.37
CA ARG A 167 -11.22 9.30 -4.64
C ARG A 167 -12.38 8.98 -3.69
N SER A 168 -12.38 7.77 -3.12
CA SER A 168 -13.37 7.30 -2.17
C SER A 168 -12.71 7.05 -0.81
N PRO A 169 -12.70 8.03 0.10
CA PRO A 169 -12.05 7.90 1.40
C PRO A 169 -12.67 6.81 2.27
N GLU A 170 -13.99 6.68 2.26
CA GLU A 170 -14.71 5.65 3.05
C GLU A 170 -14.27 4.24 2.66
N PHE A 171 -14.31 3.94 1.35
CA PHE A 171 -13.82 2.66 0.84
C PHE A 171 -12.36 2.40 1.23
N ALA A 172 -11.50 3.40 1.10
CA ALA A 172 -10.08 3.24 1.39
C ALA A 172 -9.82 3.03 2.89
N ILE A 173 -10.60 3.65 3.77
CA ILE A 173 -10.54 3.40 5.22
C ILE A 173 -10.90 1.95 5.53
N ASP A 174 -12.03 1.47 5.01
CA ASP A 174 -12.48 0.10 5.22
C ASP A 174 -11.49 -0.92 4.65
N PHE A 175 -11.01 -0.67 3.43
CA PHE A 175 -10.01 -1.52 2.78
C PHE A 175 -8.71 -1.58 3.59
N MET A 176 -8.19 -0.42 4.03
CA MET A 176 -6.95 -0.34 4.79
C MET A 176 -7.09 -1.03 6.15
N ASN A 177 -8.16 -0.80 6.90
CA ASN A 177 -8.39 -1.45 8.18
C ASN A 177 -8.47 -2.97 8.01
N LYS A 178 -9.17 -3.45 6.98
CA LYS A 178 -9.22 -4.88 6.66
C LYS A 178 -7.88 -5.44 6.27
N LEU A 179 -7.14 -4.73 5.41
CA LEU A 179 -5.80 -5.13 4.97
C LEU A 179 -4.84 -5.28 6.15
N LEU A 180 -4.83 -4.32 7.08
CA LEU A 180 -3.99 -4.38 8.28
C LEU A 180 -4.33 -5.57 9.17
N THR A 181 -5.62 -5.80 9.41
CA THR A 181 -6.09 -6.93 10.23
C THR A 181 -5.73 -8.28 9.60
N GLU A 182 -5.97 -8.43 8.28
CA GLU A 182 -5.64 -9.67 7.59
C GLU A 182 -4.13 -9.90 7.47
N THR A 183 -3.34 -8.83 7.37
CA THR A 183 -1.87 -8.93 7.37
C THR A 183 -1.35 -9.47 8.69
N ASP A 184 -1.85 -8.99 9.83
CA ASP A 184 -1.46 -9.50 11.15
C ASP A 184 -1.85 -10.97 11.30
N ARG A 185 -3.10 -11.33 10.93
CA ARG A 185 -3.57 -12.70 10.96
C ARG A 185 -2.73 -13.64 10.07
N HIS A 186 -2.45 -13.22 8.84
CA HIS A 186 -1.60 -13.99 7.92
C HIS A 186 -0.18 -14.17 8.46
N SER A 187 0.38 -13.13 9.09
CA SER A 187 1.70 -13.19 9.70
C SER A 187 1.74 -14.18 10.86
N LYS A 188 0.73 -14.17 11.74
CA LYS A 188 0.60 -15.13 12.83
C LYS A 188 0.53 -16.58 12.32
N GLU A 189 -0.34 -16.84 11.36
CA GLU A 189 -0.52 -18.17 10.79
C GLU A 189 0.79 -18.70 10.17
N ARG A 190 1.50 -17.87 9.41
CA ARG A 190 2.81 -18.26 8.86
C ARG A 190 3.84 -18.61 9.93
N LEU A 191 3.84 -17.85 11.03
CA LEU A 191 4.75 -18.10 12.13
C LEU A 191 4.38 -19.37 12.89
N ILE A 192 3.10 -19.62 13.11
CA ILE A 192 2.62 -20.87 13.72
C ILE A 192 3.02 -22.08 12.85
N LEU A 193 2.83 -22.00 11.54
CA LEU A 193 3.27 -23.07 10.62
C LEU A 193 4.77 -23.30 10.72
N LYS A 194 5.58 -22.24 10.70
CA LYS A 194 7.03 -22.34 10.84
C LYS A 194 7.45 -22.91 12.18
N SER A 195 6.82 -22.52 13.27
CA SER A 195 7.09 -23.07 14.60
C SER A 195 6.75 -24.57 14.67
N ASN A 196 5.63 -25.00 14.07
CA ASN A 196 5.26 -26.41 14.00
C ASN A 196 6.27 -27.24 13.16
N GLU A 197 6.81 -26.69 12.07
CA GLU A 197 7.88 -27.33 11.30
C GLU A 197 9.16 -27.49 12.14
N ILE A 198 9.54 -26.44 12.89
CA ILE A 198 10.70 -26.50 13.81
C ILE A 198 10.46 -27.57 14.88
N ILE A 199 9.31 -27.58 15.53
CA ILE A 199 8.94 -28.58 16.52
C ILE A 199 9.06 -30.00 15.94
N SER A 200 8.45 -30.24 14.77
CA SER A 200 8.47 -31.55 14.11
C SER A 200 9.89 -32.00 13.76
N SER A 201 10.73 -31.11 13.22
CA SER A 201 12.12 -31.41 12.89
C SER A 201 12.95 -31.67 14.15
N THR A 202 12.73 -30.90 15.22
CA THR A 202 13.44 -31.03 16.49
C THR A 202 13.05 -32.32 17.19
N TYR A 203 11.82 -32.77 17.15
CA TYR A 203 11.43 -34.11 17.67
C TYR A 203 12.13 -35.24 16.94
N LYS A 204 12.28 -35.17 15.62
CA LYS A 204 13.04 -36.19 14.86
C LYS A 204 14.50 -36.25 15.31
N GLN A 205 15.12 -35.11 15.59
CA GLN A 205 16.51 -35.06 16.07
C GLN A 205 16.63 -35.54 17.52
N LEU A 206 15.64 -35.21 18.37
CA LEU A 206 15.63 -35.68 19.74
C LEU A 206 15.55 -37.22 19.82
N ALA A 207 14.78 -37.85 18.93
CA ALA A 207 14.63 -39.31 18.88
C ALA A 207 15.94 -40.05 18.54
N ILE A 208 16.85 -39.41 17.80
CA ILE A 208 18.15 -40.02 17.42
C ILE A 208 19.32 -39.56 18.31
N SER A 209 19.10 -38.54 19.14
CA SER A 209 20.16 -38.00 20.01
C SER A 209 20.45 -38.93 21.17
N LYS A 210 21.76 -39.32 21.31
CA LYS A 210 22.26 -40.11 22.43
C LYS A 210 22.93 -39.28 23.51
N ASN A 211 23.09 -37.99 23.28
CA ASN A 211 23.77 -37.07 24.21
C ASN A 211 22.73 -36.31 25.04
N SER A 212 22.81 -36.44 26.36
CA SER A 212 21.84 -35.81 27.30
C SER A 212 21.85 -34.31 27.22
N SER A 213 22.98 -33.66 27.02
CA SER A 213 23.09 -32.20 26.85
C SER A 213 22.41 -31.72 25.60
N ILE A 214 22.56 -32.43 24.47
CA ILE A 214 21.90 -32.13 23.21
C ILE A 214 20.39 -32.36 23.35
N SER A 215 20.00 -33.45 23.99
CA SER A 215 18.59 -33.77 24.20
C SER A 215 17.88 -32.71 25.06
N SER A 216 18.53 -32.17 26.08
CA SER A 216 17.99 -31.08 26.88
C SER A 216 17.84 -29.81 26.06
N ALA A 217 18.84 -29.42 25.27
CA ALA A 217 18.78 -28.24 24.42
C ALA A 217 17.67 -28.35 23.34
N LEU A 218 17.46 -29.55 22.78
CA LEU A 218 16.38 -29.82 21.83
C LEU A 218 14.99 -29.72 22.51
N ALA A 219 14.84 -30.24 23.73
CA ALA A 219 13.61 -30.12 24.50
C ALA A 219 13.31 -28.66 24.84
N ASP A 220 14.31 -27.87 25.22
CA ASP A 220 14.15 -26.42 25.46
C ASP A 220 13.71 -25.67 24.20
N THR A 221 14.23 -26.06 23.04
CA THR A 221 13.80 -25.49 21.75
C THR A 221 12.33 -25.81 21.48
N ILE A 222 11.90 -27.03 21.69
CA ILE A 222 10.49 -27.44 21.52
C ILE A 222 9.58 -26.61 22.46
N ASN A 223 9.95 -26.50 23.73
CA ASN A 223 9.18 -25.70 24.69
C ASN A 223 9.11 -24.22 24.30
N SER A 224 10.23 -23.65 23.84
CA SER A 224 10.28 -22.27 23.36
C SER A 224 9.33 -22.03 22.17
N GLU A 225 9.28 -22.95 21.21
CA GLU A 225 8.35 -22.83 20.07
C GLU A 225 6.89 -23.01 20.49
N TYR A 226 6.58 -23.89 21.46
CA TYR A 226 5.22 -23.97 22.02
C TYR A 226 4.79 -22.69 22.73
N TYR A 227 5.64 -22.06 23.53
CA TYR A 227 5.36 -20.76 24.13
C TYR A 227 5.12 -19.68 23.08
N LYS A 228 5.89 -19.71 22.00
CA LYS A 228 5.72 -18.77 20.88
C LYS A 228 4.37 -18.97 20.22
N ILE A 229 3.96 -20.21 19.94
CA ILE A 229 2.64 -20.51 19.37
C ILE A 229 1.53 -19.99 20.30
N ALA A 230 1.59 -20.31 21.60
CA ALA A 230 0.62 -19.86 22.59
C ALA A 230 0.48 -18.33 22.65
N ASN A 231 1.60 -17.61 22.50
CA ASN A 231 1.58 -16.15 22.41
C ASN A 231 0.99 -15.61 21.11
N LEU A 232 1.16 -16.35 19.99
CA LEU A 232 0.60 -15.98 18.68
C LEU A 232 -0.91 -16.22 18.58
N GLU A 233 -1.43 -17.19 19.32
CA GLU A 233 -2.86 -17.53 19.37
C GLU A 233 -3.68 -16.51 20.16
N ASN A 234 -3.03 -15.64 20.94
CA ASN A 234 -3.72 -14.54 21.62
C ASN A 234 -4.24 -13.51 20.60
N ASP A 235 -5.36 -12.86 20.94
CA ASP A 235 -5.99 -11.83 20.10
C ASP A 235 -5.18 -10.53 19.96
N MET A 236 -4.07 -10.40 20.70
CA MET A 236 -3.22 -9.21 20.63
C MET A 236 -2.44 -9.16 19.30
N PRO A 237 -2.31 -7.97 18.67
CA PRO A 237 -1.50 -7.79 17.47
C PRO A 237 -0.06 -8.26 17.70
N TYR A 238 0.50 -8.96 16.71
CA TYR A 238 1.82 -9.60 16.85
C TYR A 238 2.98 -8.74 16.36
N LEU A 239 2.89 -8.25 15.12
CA LEU A 239 3.98 -7.48 14.52
C LEU A 239 3.84 -5.99 14.81
N LEU A 240 2.69 -5.45 14.49
CA LEU A 240 2.38 -4.03 14.62
C LEU A 240 0.99 -3.86 15.22
N TYR A 241 0.83 -2.92 16.12
CA TYR A 241 -0.49 -2.51 16.56
C TYR A 241 -0.87 -1.15 15.99
N VAL A 242 -2.14 -0.97 15.74
CA VAL A 242 -2.69 0.28 15.21
C VAL A 242 -2.76 1.30 16.35
N VAL A 243 -1.99 2.37 16.22
CA VAL A 243 -2.03 3.52 17.14
C VAL A 243 -3.17 4.45 16.74
N ASP A 244 -3.18 4.84 15.47
CA ASP A 244 -4.25 5.62 14.88
C ASP A 244 -4.88 4.79 13.75
N PRO A 245 -6.17 4.48 13.82
CA PRO A 245 -6.88 3.77 12.78
C PRO A 245 -6.86 4.56 11.47
N ALA A 246 -7.13 3.88 10.36
CA ALA A 246 -7.20 4.53 9.07
C ALA A 246 -8.18 5.71 9.10
N ASN A 247 -7.70 6.88 8.72
CA ASN A 247 -8.47 8.11 8.67
C ASN A 247 -8.12 8.89 7.40
N SER A 248 -9.07 9.66 6.89
CA SER A 248 -8.89 10.50 5.72
C SER A 248 -8.55 11.94 6.10
N SER A 249 -7.85 12.64 5.20
CA SER A 249 -7.71 14.09 5.29
C SER A 249 -9.10 14.76 5.25
N GLU A 250 -9.30 15.78 6.08
CA GLU A 250 -10.57 16.55 6.09
C GLU A 250 -10.83 17.25 4.75
N HIS A 251 -9.76 17.62 4.05
CA HIS A 251 -9.84 18.31 2.76
C HIS A 251 -9.17 17.48 1.67
N PRO A 252 -9.67 17.55 0.43
CA PRO A 252 -9.02 16.90 -0.70
C PRO A 252 -7.62 17.49 -0.93
N ILE A 253 -6.66 16.64 -1.25
CA ILE A 253 -5.30 17.05 -1.57
C ILE A 253 -5.15 17.51 -3.02
N THR A 254 -6.09 17.16 -3.88
CA THR A 254 -6.19 17.64 -5.27
C THR A 254 -7.64 18.00 -5.60
N PRO A 255 -7.86 19.04 -6.43
CA PRO A 255 -6.85 19.94 -6.99
C PRO A 255 -6.22 20.83 -5.92
N ASN A 256 -4.91 20.95 -5.94
CA ASN A 256 -4.22 21.91 -5.07
C ASN A 256 -4.38 23.31 -5.66
N LEU A 257 -5.44 24.00 -5.25
CA LEU A 257 -5.82 25.32 -5.76
C LEU A 257 -4.74 26.38 -5.55
N SER A 258 -3.92 26.24 -4.48
CA SER A 258 -2.89 27.22 -4.14
C SER A 258 -1.69 27.20 -5.09
N ALA A 259 -1.32 26.05 -5.64
CA ALA A 259 -0.12 25.91 -6.48
C ALA A 259 -0.43 26.07 -7.99
N LYS A 260 -1.57 25.55 -8.47
CA LYS A 260 -1.89 25.56 -9.91
C LYS A 260 -2.42 26.92 -10.42
N SER A 261 -3.16 27.65 -9.61
CA SER A 261 -3.63 28.99 -9.97
C SER A 261 -2.48 30.00 -10.07
N PHE A 262 -1.47 29.88 -9.21
CA PHE A 262 -0.32 30.78 -9.19
C PHE A 262 0.62 30.58 -10.39
N THR A 263 0.84 29.32 -10.80
CA THR A 263 1.74 29.00 -11.92
C THR A 263 1.17 29.46 -13.27
N MET A 264 -0.13 29.39 -13.48
CA MET A 264 -0.74 29.84 -14.73
C MET A 264 -0.74 31.37 -14.88
N THR A 265 -0.89 32.10 -13.79
CA THR A 265 -0.86 33.58 -13.82
C THR A 265 0.56 34.09 -14.15
N ILE A 266 1.60 33.42 -13.68
CA ILE A 266 3.01 33.79 -13.98
C ILE A 266 3.35 33.51 -15.44
N PHE A 267 2.90 32.40 -16.02
CA PHE A 267 3.15 32.09 -17.44
C PHE A 267 2.46 33.06 -18.39
N ALA A 268 1.26 33.53 -18.06
CA ALA A 268 0.55 34.51 -18.88
C ALA A 268 1.21 35.89 -18.87
N SER A 269 1.90 36.27 -17.78
CA SER A 269 2.61 37.54 -17.67
C SER A 269 4.00 37.52 -18.31
N SER A 270 4.66 36.35 -18.41
CA SER A 270 6.01 36.23 -18.96
C SER A 270 6.08 36.13 -20.50
N THR A 271 4.98 35.69 -21.15
CA THR A 271 4.89 35.60 -22.62
C THR A 271 4.43 36.92 -23.28
N GLY A 272 4.15 37.96 -22.52
CA GLY A 272 3.72 39.26 -23.02
C GLY A 272 4.81 40.33 -23.13
N ALA A 273 6.05 40.02 -22.82
CA ALA A 273 7.19 40.98 -22.81
C ALA A 273 8.25 40.61 -23.86
N GLY A 274 7.82 40.22 -25.07
CA GLY A 274 8.69 39.98 -26.22
C GLY A 274 8.19 40.73 -27.45
#